data_ab9a860dc4135ecadb3d1a67ab36ff43
#
_entry.id   ab9a860dc4135ecadb3d1a67ab36ff43
#
_cell.length_a   1.000
_cell.length_b   1.000
_cell.length_c   1.000
_cell.angle_alpha   90.00
_cell.angle_beta   90.00
_cell.angle_gamma   90.00
#
_symmetry.space_group_name_H-M   'P 1'
#
loop_
_entity.id
_entity.type
_entity.pdbx_description
1 polymer ?
#
loop_
_entity_poly.entity_id
_entity_poly.type
_entity_poly.pdbx_seq_one_letter_code
_entity_poly.pdbx_strand_id
1 'polypeptide(L)'
;AAAGVDGVEIVGSHGYLPSQFLSPSINFRTDQYGGNPENRRRFVAEVIQSIRASCPEELIVGARLSGDEFDSGGLDEDAMFEICRNLAPSLDYLNVIAGTSASSGGSVHIVPPMTVSNGYMAPFSAKLKQAVGPTAVLVAGRINQPQDAEKIVREGAADMCGMTRAMICDPRMPAKASLGQVDDIRACIGCNQACIGHAQLGLPISCIQYPESGRELRFAEKPRAEVSRRVLVVGGGPAGMKAAITAAETGNSVTLWERSSRLGGQALLAQALPNREEFGGIINNLEGELRRAGVSVSLNSEFDQPNCSEFSPDAVVLATGSRRWMPPIEGGEGVEILHHEDILAGAKTGQRVVIYDWRTDWIAIGMAELLSQSGADVRLAVNGVCPGFAIQNYVRDAAIARLYRLGVETTAFMRLYGAEDRTVYFVHTAAQEPVVLEDVDTLVVVPPNQPEVGPADWLKSSGIPYRIIGDALAPRTAEEAVYEGLTATLELLT
;
A
#
# COMPACT_ATOMS: atom_id res chain seq x y z
N ALA A 1 -16.50 -6.20 32.70
CA ALA A 1 -16.91 -5.56 33.96
C ALA A 1 -15.70 -5.32 34.88
N ALA A 2 -14.94 -6.36 35.29
CA ALA A 2 -13.80 -6.17 36.20
C ALA A 2 -12.67 -5.30 35.65
N ALA A 3 -12.53 -5.21 34.33
CA ALA A 3 -11.53 -4.39 33.63
C ALA A 3 -12.01 -2.93 33.37
N GLY A 4 -13.26 -2.58 33.72
CA GLY A 4 -13.81 -1.24 33.50
C GLY A 4 -14.08 -0.90 32.03
N VAL A 5 -14.28 -1.90 31.15
CA VAL A 5 -14.65 -1.68 29.74
C VAL A 5 -16.16 -1.47 29.62
N ASP A 6 -16.58 -0.63 28.66
CA ASP A 6 -17.98 -0.32 28.38
C ASP A 6 -18.64 -1.33 27.44
N GLY A 7 -17.83 -2.08 26.67
CA GLY A 7 -18.34 -3.07 25.73
C GLY A 7 -17.30 -4.11 25.32
N VAL A 8 -17.79 -5.15 24.66
CA VAL A 8 -16.98 -6.22 24.05
C VAL A 8 -17.44 -6.49 22.62
N GLU A 9 -16.52 -6.83 21.74
CA GLU A 9 -16.83 -7.24 20.37
C GLU A 9 -16.34 -8.67 20.12
N ILE A 10 -17.24 -9.56 19.69
CA ILE A 10 -16.91 -10.92 19.31
C ILE A 10 -16.40 -10.90 17.87
N VAL A 11 -15.15 -11.34 17.66
CA VAL A 11 -14.55 -11.38 16.32
C VAL A 11 -14.93 -12.70 15.63
N GLY A 12 -16.06 -12.68 14.94
CA GLY A 12 -16.60 -13.80 14.16
C GLY A 12 -16.30 -13.72 12.66
N SER A 13 -15.07 -13.33 12.31
CA SER A 13 -14.65 -13.05 10.94
C SER A 13 -13.21 -13.49 10.70
N HIS A 14 -12.71 -13.33 9.49
CA HIS A 14 -11.31 -13.44 9.09
C HIS A 14 -10.63 -14.79 9.36
N GLY A 15 -11.40 -15.88 9.58
CA GLY A 15 -10.86 -17.21 9.91
C GLY A 15 -10.53 -17.42 11.39
N TYR A 16 -10.91 -16.48 12.29
CA TYR A 16 -10.82 -16.71 13.73
C TYR A 16 -11.85 -17.74 14.21
N LEU A 17 -11.65 -18.28 15.41
CA LEU A 17 -12.42 -19.42 15.91
C LEU A 17 -13.95 -19.31 15.71
N PRO A 18 -14.63 -18.20 16.03
CA PRO A 18 -16.07 -18.11 15.81
C PRO A 18 -16.45 -18.20 14.31
N SER A 19 -15.66 -17.60 13.40
CA SER A 19 -15.93 -17.70 11.96
C SER A 19 -15.67 -19.10 11.41
N GLN A 20 -14.74 -19.86 11.99
CA GLN A 20 -14.50 -21.26 11.60
C GLN A 20 -15.71 -22.15 11.88
N PHE A 21 -16.50 -21.86 12.93
CA PHE A 21 -17.76 -22.56 13.15
C PHE A 21 -18.85 -22.18 12.15
N LEU A 22 -18.87 -20.92 11.71
CA LEU A 22 -19.88 -20.42 10.77
C LEU A 22 -19.67 -20.94 9.34
N SER A 23 -18.41 -20.97 8.87
CA SER A 23 -18.07 -21.24 7.48
C SER A 23 -18.21 -22.72 7.09
N PRO A 24 -18.98 -23.04 6.03
CA PRO A 24 -19.09 -24.41 5.54
C PRO A 24 -17.81 -24.94 4.89
N SER A 25 -16.92 -24.07 4.41
CA SER A 25 -15.63 -24.47 3.83
C SER A 25 -14.62 -24.98 4.88
N ILE A 26 -14.86 -24.70 6.17
CA ILE A 26 -13.95 -25.06 7.28
C ILE A 26 -14.64 -26.00 8.28
N ASN A 27 -15.93 -25.79 8.57
CA ASN A 27 -16.65 -26.54 9.57
C ASN A 27 -17.21 -27.86 8.99
N PHE A 28 -16.42 -28.92 9.07
CA PHE A 28 -16.79 -30.27 8.65
C PHE A 28 -17.42 -31.13 9.80
N ARG A 29 -17.82 -30.50 10.93
CA ARG A 29 -18.43 -31.21 12.06
C ARG A 29 -19.79 -31.80 11.68
N THR A 30 -20.12 -32.94 12.30
CA THR A 30 -21.40 -33.66 12.10
C THR A 30 -22.26 -33.65 13.35
N ASP A 31 -21.83 -32.97 14.41
CA ASP A 31 -22.56 -32.80 15.66
C ASP A 31 -23.45 -31.54 15.64
N GLN A 32 -23.96 -31.16 16.81
CA GLN A 32 -24.83 -29.98 16.97
C GLN A 32 -24.19 -28.64 16.64
N TYR A 33 -22.89 -28.58 16.33
CA TYR A 33 -22.15 -27.38 15.92
C TYR A 33 -21.75 -27.37 14.44
N GLY A 34 -22.21 -28.37 13.66
CA GLY A 34 -21.86 -28.47 12.24
C GLY A 34 -23.02 -28.92 11.36
N GLY A 35 -22.77 -29.10 10.07
CA GLY A 35 -23.76 -29.49 9.08
C GLY A 35 -24.63 -28.32 8.61
N ASN A 36 -25.84 -28.14 9.13
CA ASN A 36 -26.73 -27.08 8.67
C ASN A 36 -26.39 -25.68 9.23
N PRO A 37 -26.89 -24.58 8.64
CA PRO A 37 -26.59 -23.21 9.06
C PRO A 37 -26.93 -22.89 10.51
N GLU A 38 -28.03 -23.48 11.06
CA GLU A 38 -28.41 -23.27 12.44
C GLU A 38 -27.38 -23.85 13.42
N ASN A 39 -26.92 -25.05 13.17
CA ASN A 39 -25.88 -25.70 13.98
C ASN A 39 -24.54 -24.95 13.90
N ARG A 40 -24.14 -24.52 12.70
CA ARG A 40 -22.91 -23.75 12.56
C ARG A 40 -22.97 -22.42 13.32
N ARG A 41 -24.13 -21.75 13.38
CA ARG A 41 -24.33 -20.49 14.13
C ARG A 41 -24.35 -20.69 15.64
N ARG A 42 -24.70 -21.91 16.13
CA ARG A 42 -24.91 -22.23 17.55
C ARG A 42 -23.76 -21.78 18.45
N PHE A 43 -22.51 -22.04 18.08
CA PHE A 43 -21.35 -21.64 18.88
C PHE A 43 -21.29 -20.13 19.14
N VAL A 44 -21.51 -19.32 18.11
CA VAL A 44 -21.51 -17.85 18.26
C VAL A 44 -22.69 -17.38 19.11
N ALA A 45 -23.86 -17.96 18.92
CA ALA A 45 -25.05 -17.64 19.71
C ALA A 45 -24.85 -17.96 21.20
N GLU A 46 -24.26 -19.11 21.53
CA GLU A 46 -23.96 -19.51 22.91
C GLU A 46 -22.92 -18.62 23.57
N VAL A 47 -21.91 -18.16 22.83
CA VAL A 47 -20.93 -17.17 23.31
C VAL A 47 -21.61 -15.84 23.67
N ILE A 48 -22.49 -15.33 22.78
CA ILE A 48 -23.27 -14.11 23.05
C ILE A 48 -24.13 -14.29 24.31
N GLN A 49 -24.87 -15.39 24.40
CA GLN A 49 -25.73 -15.70 25.56
C GLN A 49 -24.91 -15.78 26.87
N SER A 50 -23.76 -16.42 26.84
CA SER A 50 -22.87 -16.53 28.00
C SER A 50 -22.37 -15.17 28.48
N ILE A 51 -22.01 -14.27 27.56
CA ILE A 51 -21.59 -12.90 27.88
C ILE A 51 -22.76 -12.15 28.52
N ARG A 52 -23.95 -12.19 27.92
CA ARG A 52 -25.16 -11.53 28.44
C ARG A 52 -25.54 -12.03 29.84
N ALA A 53 -25.42 -13.33 30.08
CA ALA A 53 -25.74 -13.93 31.39
C ALA A 53 -24.69 -13.61 32.47
N SER A 54 -23.45 -13.32 32.10
CA SER A 54 -22.33 -13.16 33.04
C SER A 54 -21.92 -11.70 33.28
N CYS A 55 -22.47 -10.76 32.51
CA CYS A 55 -22.08 -9.34 32.54
C CYS A 55 -23.31 -8.47 32.90
N PRO A 56 -23.07 -7.24 33.41
CA PRO A 56 -24.13 -6.25 33.59
C PRO A 56 -24.91 -5.97 32.29
N GLU A 57 -26.18 -5.63 32.42
CA GLU A 57 -27.08 -5.36 31.28
C GLU A 57 -26.60 -4.19 30.43
N GLU A 58 -25.92 -3.24 31.07
CA GLU A 58 -25.36 -2.03 30.43
C GLU A 58 -24.13 -2.33 29.54
N LEU A 59 -23.52 -3.51 29.65
CA LEU A 59 -22.36 -3.84 28.82
C LEU A 59 -22.76 -3.95 27.35
N ILE A 60 -22.15 -3.15 26.52
CA ILE A 60 -22.35 -3.21 25.05
C ILE A 60 -21.73 -4.50 24.51
N VAL A 61 -22.51 -5.28 23.78
CA VAL A 61 -22.05 -6.53 23.15
C VAL A 61 -22.25 -6.44 21.64
N GLY A 62 -21.15 -6.41 20.90
CA GLY A 62 -21.16 -6.41 19.44
C GLY A 62 -20.55 -7.67 18.84
N ALA A 63 -20.79 -7.86 17.55
CA ALA A 63 -20.13 -8.91 16.78
C ALA A 63 -19.59 -8.35 15.46
N ARG A 64 -18.32 -8.68 15.16
CA ARG A 64 -17.69 -8.39 13.87
C ARG A 64 -17.81 -9.62 12.99
N LEU A 65 -18.49 -9.47 11.87
CA LEU A 65 -18.80 -10.56 10.95
C LEU A 65 -18.40 -10.19 9.53
N SER A 66 -17.91 -11.17 8.76
CA SER A 66 -17.72 -10.98 7.33
C SER A 66 -19.06 -10.95 6.63
N GLY A 67 -19.34 -9.93 5.80
CA GLY A 67 -20.54 -9.90 4.96
C GLY A 67 -20.41 -10.84 3.76
N ASP A 68 -19.18 -11.15 3.36
CA ASP A 68 -18.81 -12.14 2.35
C ASP A 68 -17.39 -12.64 2.67
N GLU A 69 -17.16 -13.93 2.61
CA GLU A 69 -15.83 -14.52 2.77
C GLU A 69 -14.97 -14.38 1.50
N PHE A 70 -15.58 -14.14 0.33
CA PHE A 70 -14.92 -14.15 -0.96
C PHE A 70 -14.11 -15.44 -1.22
N ASP A 71 -14.65 -16.55 -0.74
CA ASP A 71 -14.03 -17.87 -0.82
C ASP A 71 -14.98 -18.88 -1.45
N SER A 72 -14.47 -19.70 -2.37
CA SER A 72 -15.27 -20.72 -3.04
C SER A 72 -15.71 -21.80 -2.04
N GLY A 73 -17.02 -21.95 -1.85
CA GLY A 73 -17.58 -22.88 -0.87
C GLY A 73 -17.63 -22.31 0.56
N GLY A 74 -17.18 -21.06 0.78
CA GLY A 74 -17.36 -20.32 2.01
C GLY A 74 -18.76 -19.71 2.16
N LEU A 75 -18.85 -18.70 3.02
CA LEU A 75 -20.08 -17.93 3.24
C LEU A 75 -20.16 -16.77 2.27
N ASP A 76 -21.17 -16.76 1.43
CA ASP A 76 -21.55 -15.65 0.55
C ASP A 76 -22.41 -14.60 1.27
N GLU A 77 -22.74 -13.51 0.57
CA GLU A 77 -23.57 -12.42 1.10
C GLU A 77 -24.92 -12.90 1.63
N ASP A 78 -25.59 -13.82 0.95
CA ASP A 78 -26.94 -14.28 1.34
C ASP A 78 -26.90 -15.14 2.61
N ALA A 79 -25.93 -16.05 2.71
CA ALA A 79 -25.71 -16.85 3.91
C ALA A 79 -25.32 -15.97 5.11
N MET A 80 -24.44 -15.01 4.91
CA MET A 80 -24.02 -14.06 5.97
C MET A 80 -25.14 -13.12 6.39
N PHE A 81 -25.98 -12.67 5.44
CA PHE A 81 -27.16 -11.88 5.75
C PHE A 81 -28.09 -12.62 6.73
N GLU A 82 -28.38 -13.88 6.47
CA GLU A 82 -29.24 -14.71 7.36
C GLU A 82 -28.59 -14.94 8.73
N ILE A 83 -27.27 -15.14 8.80
CA ILE A 83 -26.54 -15.26 10.07
C ILE A 83 -26.65 -13.96 10.87
N CYS A 84 -26.34 -12.83 10.25
CA CYS A 84 -26.42 -11.52 10.90
C CYS A 84 -27.83 -11.20 11.40
N ARG A 85 -28.86 -11.44 10.56
CA ARG A 85 -30.27 -11.24 10.93
C ARG A 85 -30.69 -12.05 12.13
N ASN A 86 -30.22 -13.30 12.23
CA ASN A 86 -30.59 -14.19 13.35
C ASN A 86 -29.82 -13.86 14.65
N LEU A 87 -28.61 -13.27 14.58
CA LEU A 87 -27.83 -12.90 15.76
C LEU A 87 -28.19 -11.49 16.28
N ALA A 88 -28.65 -10.59 15.40
CA ALA A 88 -28.93 -9.19 15.70
C ALA A 88 -29.77 -8.96 16.97
N PRO A 89 -30.88 -9.69 17.24
CA PRO A 89 -31.70 -9.44 18.43
C PRO A 89 -30.99 -9.61 19.77
N SER A 90 -29.82 -10.27 19.79
CA SER A 90 -29.02 -10.52 21.00
C SER A 90 -27.81 -9.58 21.10
N LEU A 91 -27.63 -8.67 20.13
CA LEU A 91 -26.49 -7.77 20.00
C LEU A 91 -26.90 -6.29 20.03
N ASP A 92 -26.04 -5.43 20.55
CA ASP A 92 -26.24 -3.99 20.47
C ASP A 92 -25.80 -3.46 19.10
N TYR A 93 -24.79 -4.09 18.49
CA TYR A 93 -24.37 -3.75 17.14
C TYR A 93 -23.77 -4.92 16.35
N LEU A 94 -23.82 -4.80 15.04
CA LEU A 94 -23.13 -5.63 14.07
C LEU A 94 -22.07 -4.81 13.36
N ASN A 95 -20.83 -5.28 13.34
CA ASN A 95 -19.71 -4.66 12.61
C ASN A 95 -19.42 -5.47 11.35
N VAL A 96 -19.83 -4.93 10.21
CA VAL A 96 -19.70 -5.59 8.90
C VAL A 96 -18.34 -5.31 8.29
N ILE A 97 -17.62 -6.38 7.99
CA ILE A 97 -16.34 -6.39 7.27
C ILE A 97 -16.40 -7.47 6.19
N ALA A 98 -15.27 -7.88 5.61
CA ALA A 98 -15.24 -8.93 4.60
C ALA A 98 -13.99 -9.79 4.66
N GLY A 99 -14.03 -10.92 3.95
CA GLY A 99 -12.90 -11.80 3.75
C GLY A 99 -12.70 -12.86 4.81
N THR A 100 -11.85 -13.82 4.47
CA THR A 100 -11.43 -14.93 5.33
C THR A 100 -9.97 -15.27 5.08
N SER A 101 -9.29 -15.85 6.08
CA SER A 101 -7.93 -16.39 5.91
C SER A 101 -7.92 -17.85 5.39
N ALA A 102 -9.08 -18.41 5.07
CA ALA A 102 -9.20 -19.78 4.56
C ALA A 102 -8.59 -19.94 3.16
N SER A 103 -8.56 -18.88 2.37
CA SER A 103 -7.95 -18.87 1.03
C SER A 103 -7.20 -17.57 0.75
N SER A 104 -6.26 -17.61 -0.21
CA SER A 104 -5.55 -16.41 -0.65
C SER A 104 -6.51 -15.37 -1.25
N GLY A 105 -7.54 -15.81 -2.00
CA GLY A 105 -8.55 -14.91 -2.57
C GLY A 105 -9.36 -14.18 -1.49
N GLY A 106 -9.88 -14.91 -0.51
CA GLY A 106 -10.63 -14.36 0.62
C GLY A 106 -9.77 -13.43 1.50
N SER A 107 -8.49 -13.76 1.68
CA SER A 107 -7.59 -13.00 2.55
C SER A 107 -7.30 -11.59 2.04
N VAL A 108 -7.38 -11.34 0.74
CA VAL A 108 -7.26 -10.00 0.13
C VAL A 108 -8.27 -9.02 0.74
N HIS A 109 -9.46 -9.49 1.09
CA HIS A 109 -10.56 -8.68 1.60
C HIS A 109 -10.47 -8.40 3.11
N ILE A 110 -9.57 -9.06 3.85
CA ILE A 110 -9.32 -8.78 5.28
C ILE A 110 -8.76 -7.35 5.45
N VAL A 111 -7.77 -6.98 4.63
CA VAL A 111 -7.25 -5.61 4.54
C VAL A 111 -7.14 -5.25 3.05
N PRO A 112 -8.26 -4.85 2.43
CA PRO A 112 -8.32 -4.71 0.98
C PRO A 112 -7.37 -3.63 0.45
N PRO A 113 -6.56 -3.95 -0.60
CA PRO A 113 -5.63 -3.00 -1.21
C PRO A 113 -6.37 -1.97 -2.09
N MET A 114 -5.61 -1.05 -2.72
CA MET A 114 -6.15 -0.01 -3.61
C MET A 114 -6.92 -0.55 -4.82
N THR A 115 -6.75 -1.81 -5.18
CA THR A 115 -7.48 -2.48 -6.25
C THR A 115 -8.94 -2.81 -5.90
N VAL A 116 -9.32 -2.70 -4.63
CA VAL A 116 -10.70 -2.88 -4.16
C VAL A 116 -11.35 -1.51 -3.99
N SER A 117 -12.58 -1.35 -4.45
CA SER A 117 -13.30 -0.06 -4.41
C SER A 117 -13.51 0.46 -2.98
N ASN A 118 -13.52 1.78 -2.81
CA ASN A 118 -13.82 2.41 -1.53
C ASN A 118 -15.24 2.09 -1.08
N GLY A 119 -15.40 1.75 0.21
CA GLY A 119 -16.71 1.49 0.80
C GLY A 119 -17.48 0.31 0.20
N TYR A 120 -16.78 -0.65 -0.41
CA TYR A 120 -17.40 -1.76 -1.16
C TYR A 120 -18.38 -2.62 -0.35
N MET A 121 -18.31 -2.59 0.98
CA MET A 121 -19.26 -3.29 1.87
C MET A 121 -20.49 -2.44 2.24
N ALA A 122 -20.57 -1.18 1.82
CA ALA A 122 -21.72 -0.32 2.12
C ALA A 122 -23.05 -0.84 1.53
N PRO A 123 -23.12 -1.42 0.33
CA PRO A 123 -24.36 -2.02 -0.18
C PRO A 123 -24.89 -3.16 0.70
N PHE A 124 -24.02 -4.06 1.17
CA PHE A 124 -24.39 -5.14 2.07
C PHE A 124 -24.88 -4.58 3.42
N SER A 125 -24.18 -3.62 4.01
CA SER A 125 -24.59 -3.02 5.28
C SER A 125 -25.93 -2.29 5.18
N ALA A 126 -26.20 -1.62 4.04
CA ALA A 126 -27.49 -0.99 3.78
C ALA A 126 -28.66 -1.98 3.76
N LYS A 127 -28.48 -3.11 3.06
CA LYS A 127 -29.44 -4.21 3.03
C LYS A 127 -29.66 -4.78 4.44
N LEU A 128 -28.59 -5.00 5.18
CA LEU A 128 -28.64 -5.56 6.54
C LEU A 128 -29.34 -4.62 7.52
N LYS A 129 -29.03 -3.34 7.51
CA LYS A 129 -29.62 -2.31 8.39
C LYS A 129 -31.15 -2.25 8.29
N GLN A 130 -31.72 -2.49 7.10
CA GLN A 130 -33.17 -2.53 6.91
C GLN A 130 -33.82 -3.76 7.56
N ALA A 131 -33.05 -4.81 7.84
CA ALA A 131 -33.55 -6.10 8.30
C ALA A 131 -33.32 -6.39 9.79
N VAL A 132 -32.45 -5.65 10.48
CA VAL A 132 -32.01 -5.98 11.85
C VAL A 132 -32.67 -5.13 12.95
N GLY A 133 -33.66 -4.30 12.57
CA GLY A 133 -34.46 -3.50 13.52
C GLY A 133 -33.58 -2.47 14.28
N PRO A 134 -33.60 -2.48 15.63
CA PRO A 134 -32.90 -1.50 16.45
C PRO A 134 -31.39 -1.73 16.55
N THR A 135 -30.89 -2.89 16.13
CA THR A 135 -29.45 -3.22 16.23
C THR A 135 -28.65 -2.31 15.33
N ALA A 136 -27.67 -1.61 15.90
CA ALA A 136 -26.82 -0.69 15.13
C ALA A 136 -25.94 -1.47 14.13
N VAL A 137 -25.70 -0.89 12.97
CA VAL A 137 -24.82 -1.47 11.94
C VAL A 137 -23.63 -0.57 11.72
N LEU A 138 -22.44 -1.11 11.96
CA LEU A 138 -21.16 -0.52 11.61
C LEU A 138 -20.66 -1.17 10.32
N VAL A 139 -19.97 -0.40 9.47
CA VAL A 139 -19.35 -0.93 8.26
C VAL A 139 -17.89 -0.49 8.16
N ALA A 140 -17.02 -1.41 7.78
CA ALA A 140 -15.63 -1.11 7.44
C ALA A 140 -15.26 -1.81 6.12
N GLY A 141 -14.28 -1.24 5.44
CA GLY A 141 -13.76 -1.75 4.17
C GLY A 141 -13.45 -0.62 3.19
N ARG A 142 -12.19 -0.20 3.15
CA ARG A 142 -11.73 0.85 2.23
C ARG A 142 -12.50 2.18 2.38
N ILE A 143 -12.89 2.57 3.58
CA ILE A 143 -13.43 3.91 3.86
C ILE A 143 -12.25 4.78 4.29
N ASN A 144 -11.73 5.57 3.36
CA ASN A 144 -10.45 6.27 3.50
C ASN A 144 -10.62 7.79 3.71
N GLN A 145 -11.78 8.33 3.37
CA GLN A 145 -12.08 9.75 3.42
C GLN A 145 -13.32 10.01 4.28
N PRO A 146 -13.36 11.12 5.03
CA PRO A 146 -14.55 11.46 5.83
C PRO A 146 -15.80 11.69 4.97
N GLN A 147 -15.64 12.15 3.71
CA GLN A 147 -16.75 12.33 2.77
C GLN A 147 -17.42 11.00 2.40
N ASP A 148 -16.64 9.91 2.23
CA ASP A 148 -17.18 8.58 1.99
C ASP A 148 -17.97 8.09 3.21
N ALA A 149 -17.42 8.28 4.41
CA ALA A 149 -18.09 7.92 5.67
C ALA A 149 -19.39 8.71 5.88
N GLU A 150 -19.35 10.02 5.65
CA GLU A 150 -20.52 10.91 5.71
C GLU A 150 -21.62 10.46 4.74
N LYS A 151 -21.25 10.14 3.51
CA LYS A 151 -22.20 9.64 2.51
C LYS A 151 -22.87 8.35 2.98
N ILE A 152 -22.10 7.36 3.47
CA ILE A 152 -22.61 6.07 3.94
C ILE A 152 -23.62 6.26 5.09
N VAL A 153 -23.29 7.11 6.06
CA VAL A 153 -24.17 7.37 7.21
C VAL A 153 -25.41 8.17 6.81
N ARG A 154 -25.23 9.23 6.03
CA ARG A 154 -26.35 10.10 5.56
C ARG A 154 -27.35 9.34 4.68
N GLU A 155 -26.89 8.42 3.83
CA GLU A 155 -27.74 7.57 3.00
C GLU A 155 -28.40 6.43 3.79
N GLY A 156 -28.10 6.30 5.08
CA GLY A 156 -28.66 5.26 5.96
C GLY A 156 -28.12 3.87 5.67
N ALA A 157 -26.95 3.78 5.03
CA ALA A 157 -26.32 2.49 4.75
C ALA A 157 -25.64 1.87 5.98
N ALA A 158 -25.25 2.68 6.97
CA ALA A 158 -24.74 2.25 8.26
C ALA A 158 -24.98 3.33 9.32
N ASP A 159 -24.84 2.99 10.60
CA ASP A 159 -24.86 3.95 11.72
C ASP A 159 -23.48 4.53 12.00
N MET A 160 -22.41 3.77 11.74
CA MET A 160 -21.04 4.17 11.92
C MET A 160 -20.11 3.54 10.87
N CYS A 161 -18.94 4.17 10.68
CA CYS A 161 -17.90 3.70 9.75
C CYS A 161 -16.60 3.38 10.47
N GLY A 162 -16.01 2.22 10.16
CA GLY A 162 -14.67 1.83 10.62
C GLY A 162 -13.60 2.31 9.65
N MET A 163 -12.68 3.19 10.12
CA MET A 163 -11.70 3.89 9.27
C MET A 163 -10.25 3.69 9.75
N THR A 164 -9.86 2.46 10.09
CA THR A 164 -8.58 2.16 10.76
C THR A 164 -7.35 2.69 10.00
N ARG A 165 -7.18 2.32 8.72
CA ARG A 165 -6.01 2.76 7.95
C ARG A 165 -5.99 4.26 7.67
N ALA A 166 -7.16 4.90 7.55
CA ALA A 166 -7.25 6.34 7.44
C ALA A 166 -6.66 7.03 8.67
N MET A 167 -6.96 6.51 9.89
CA MET A 167 -6.42 7.01 11.15
C MET A 167 -4.93 6.68 11.36
N ILE A 168 -4.45 5.53 10.86
CA ILE A 168 -3.01 5.22 10.83
C ILE A 168 -2.27 6.23 9.94
N CYS A 169 -2.87 6.62 8.81
CA CYS A 169 -2.29 7.56 7.87
C CYS A 169 -2.37 9.01 8.37
N ASP A 170 -3.48 9.40 8.98
CA ASP A 170 -3.69 10.72 9.58
C ASP A 170 -4.45 10.60 10.92
N PRO A 171 -3.75 10.50 12.06
CA PRO A 171 -4.39 10.41 13.39
C PRO A 171 -5.28 11.62 13.73
N ARG A 172 -5.05 12.76 13.08
CA ARG A 172 -5.82 13.99 13.28
C ARG A 172 -7.00 14.13 12.32
N MET A 173 -7.28 13.14 11.47
CA MET A 173 -8.35 13.18 10.48
C MET A 173 -9.71 13.58 11.08
N PRO A 174 -10.20 13.00 12.20
CA PRO A 174 -11.50 13.39 12.76
C PRO A 174 -11.54 14.86 13.19
N ALA A 175 -10.47 15.36 13.80
CA ALA A 175 -10.38 16.76 14.21
C ALA A 175 -10.34 17.70 13.00
N LYS A 176 -9.57 17.37 11.97
CA LYS A 176 -9.53 18.14 10.71
C LYS A 176 -10.90 18.15 10.02
N ALA A 177 -11.57 17.00 9.94
CA ALA A 177 -12.90 16.90 9.34
C ALA A 177 -13.93 17.75 10.10
N SER A 178 -13.93 17.72 11.44
CA SER A 178 -14.86 18.53 12.26
C SER A 178 -14.64 20.04 12.12
N LEU A 179 -13.44 20.46 11.75
CA LEU A 179 -13.08 21.87 11.48
C LEU A 179 -13.26 22.27 10.01
N GLY A 180 -13.75 21.36 9.14
CA GLY A 180 -13.88 21.61 7.71
C GLY A 180 -12.55 21.65 6.95
N GLN A 181 -11.45 21.22 7.55
CA GLN A 181 -10.10 21.20 6.97
C GLN A 181 -9.85 19.91 6.18
N VAL A 182 -10.76 19.54 5.28
CA VAL A 182 -10.73 18.27 4.57
C VAL A 182 -9.54 18.14 3.62
N ASP A 183 -9.10 19.26 3.03
CA ASP A 183 -7.94 19.31 2.12
C ASP A 183 -6.59 19.14 2.88
N ASP A 184 -6.61 19.25 4.21
CA ASP A 184 -5.43 19.02 5.05
C ASP A 184 -5.29 17.57 5.50
N ILE A 185 -6.28 16.72 5.20
CA ILE A 185 -6.26 15.31 5.58
C ILE A 185 -5.33 14.54 4.64
N ARG A 186 -4.37 13.81 5.25
CA ARG A 186 -3.54 12.85 4.52
C ARG A 186 -4.34 11.58 4.27
N ALA A 187 -4.85 11.43 3.06
CA ALA A 187 -5.66 10.28 2.68
C ALA A 187 -4.85 8.99 2.59
N CYS A 188 -5.39 7.90 3.14
CA CYS A 188 -4.82 6.57 2.97
C CYS A 188 -4.99 6.11 1.52
N ILE A 189 -3.91 5.71 0.87
CA ILE A 189 -3.85 5.24 -0.53
C ILE A 189 -4.02 3.72 -0.69
N GLY A 190 -4.35 2.98 0.36
CA GLY A 190 -4.57 1.53 0.29
C GLY A 190 -3.38 0.69 -0.16
N CYS A 191 -2.14 1.17 0.03
CA CYS A 191 -0.91 0.50 -0.43
C CYS A 191 -0.56 -0.77 0.35
N ASN A 192 -1.05 -0.92 1.57
CA ASN A 192 -0.80 -2.05 2.48
C ASN A 192 0.69 -2.28 2.87
N GLN A 193 1.60 -1.35 2.60
CA GLN A 193 3.04 -1.55 2.83
C GLN A 193 3.39 -1.59 4.32
N ALA A 194 3.53 -0.44 4.98
CA ALA A 194 4.02 -0.34 6.36
C ALA A 194 2.98 -0.66 7.45
N CYS A 195 1.70 -0.84 7.10
CA CYS A 195 0.67 -1.26 8.05
C CYS A 195 0.54 -2.79 8.10
N ILE A 196 -0.34 -3.39 7.28
CA ILE A 196 -0.53 -4.85 7.30
C ILE A 196 0.69 -5.60 6.77
N GLY A 197 1.48 -5.02 5.85
CA GLY A 197 2.73 -5.64 5.37
C GLY A 197 3.73 -5.83 6.51
N HIS A 198 3.93 -4.82 7.34
CA HIS A 198 4.76 -4.95 8.54
C HIS A 198 4.21 -5.99 9.52
N ALA A 199 2.90 -5.99 9.77
CA ALA A 199 2.27 -6.98 10.64
C ALA A 199 2.48 -8.42 10.14
N GLN A 200 2.42 -8.66 8.82
CA GLN A 200 2.70 -9.96 8.22
C GLN A 200 4.17 -10.41 8.39
N LEU A 201 5.08 -9.46 8.56
CA LEU A 201 6.51 -9.72 8.81
C LEU A 201 6.86 -9.72 10.31
N GLY A 202 5.90 -9.53 11.21
CA GLY A 202 6.14 -9.42 12.65
C GLY A 202 6.84 -8.12 13.06
N LEU A 203 6.78 -7.08 12.21
CA LEU A 203 7.33 -5.76 12.47
C LEU A 203 6.26 -4.81 13.05
N PRO A 204 6.66 -3.78 13.81
CA PRO A 204 5.74 -2.74 14.26
C PRO A 204 5.06 -2.05 13.06
N ILE A 205 3.75 -1.88 13.15
CA ILE A 205 2.99 -1.17 12.10
C ILE A 205 3.37 0.31 12.02
N SER A 206 3.30 0.85 10.80
CA SER A 206 3.54 2.25 10.49
C SER A 206 2.74 2.67 9.26
N CYS A 207 3.07 3.81 8.65
CA CYS A 207 2.53 4.26 7.38
C CYS A 207 3.64 4.82 6.49
N ILE A 208 3.62 4.48 5.20
CA ILE A 208 4.61 5.01 4.25
C ILE A 208 4.52 6.53 4.06
N GLN A 209 3.34 7.12 4.31
CA GLN A 209 3.11 8.56 4.19
C GLN A 209 3.31 9.30 5.52
N TYR A 210 3.10 8.61 6.64
CA TYR A 210 3.22 9.15 7.98
C TYR A 210 4.11 8.24 8.83
N PRO A 211 5.44 8.33 8.67
CA PRO A 211 6.39 7.44 9.31
C PRO A 211 6.47 7.63 10.84
N GLU A 212 5.88 8.69 11.38
CA GLU A 212 5.69 8.93 12.80
C GLU A 212 4.71 7.92 13.43
N SER A 213 3.75 7.39 12.67
CA SER A 213 2.79 6.39 13.15
C SER A 213 3.49 5.10 13.60
N GLY A 214 3.15 4.62 14.80
CA GLY A 214 3.82 3.50 15.47
C GLY A 214 5.18 3.86 16.08
N ARG A 215 5.57 5.14 16.01
CA ARG A 215 6.83 5.68 16.56
C ARG A 215 6.59 6.99 17.30
N GLU A 216 5.40 7.16 17.87
CA GLU A 216 4.93 8.39 18.49
C GLU A 216 5.83 8.85 19.64
N LEU A 217 6.34 7.92 20.46
CA LEU A 217 7.27 8.23 21.56
C LEU A 217 8.58 8.87 21.06
N ARG A 218 8.99 8.59 19.82
CA ARG A 218 10.22 9.15 19.24
C ARG A 218 9.98 10.49 18.54
N PHE A 219 8.81 10.65 17.90
CA PHE A 219 8.56 11.75 16.96
C PHE A 219 7.39 12.65 17.34
N ALA A 220 6.75 12.44 18.52
CA ALA A 220 5.64 13.27 18.99
C ALA A 220 6.02 14.75 19.08
N GLU A 221 7.24 15.01 19.56
CA GLU A 221 7.81 16.35 19.65
C GLU A 221 9.09 16.39 18.80
N LYS A 222 9.01 17.09 17.65
CA LYS A 222 10.20 17.37 16.85
C LYS A 222 10.99 18.51 17.50
N PRO A 223 12.31 18.36 17.67
CA PRO A 223 13.14 19.42 18.22
C PRO A 223 13.07 20.66 17.31
N ARG A 224 12.93 21.84 17.89
CA ARG A 224 13.01 23.08 17.14
C ARG A 224 14.44 23.58 17.09
N ALA A 225 14.85 24.10 15.93
CA ALA A 225 16.13 24.73 15.76
C ALA A 225 16.23 25.99 16.65
N GLU A 226 17.32 26.12 17.41
CA GLU A 226 17.61 27.33 18.19
C GLU A 226 17.88 28.53 17.27
N VAL A 227 18.53 28.28 16.14
CA VAL A 227 18.81 29.26 15.09
C VAL A 227 18.32 28.71 13.76
N SER A 228 17.48 29.47 13.07
CA SER A 228 16.97 29.10 11.75
C SER A 228 18.11 29.03 10.74
N ARG A 229 18.27 27.87 10.07
CA ARG A 229 19.23 27.62 9.01
C ARG A 229 18.56 27.72 7.65
N ARG A 230 19.34 28.10 6.65
CA ARG A 230 18.94 27.99 5.24
C ARG A 230 19.22 26.56 4.76
N VAL A 231 18.18 25.79 4.57
CA VAL A 231 18.31 24.39 4.13
C VAL A 231 17.94 24.28 2.66
N LEU A 232 18.83 23.71 1.86
CA LEU A 232 18.58 23.34 0.47
C LEU A 232 18.24 21.85 0.40
N VAL A 233 17.11 21.52 -0.18
CA VAL A 233 16.75 20.15 -0.53
C VAL A 233 16.84 19.99 -2.05
N VAL A 234 17.59 18.99 -2.52
CA VAL A 234 17.80 18.73 -3.95
C VAL A 234 17.06 17.46 -4.34
N GLY A 235 16.00 17.63 -5.14
CA GLY A 235 15.12 16.57 -5.62
C GLY A 235 13.74 16.58 -4.96
N GLY A 236 12.69 16.61 -5.80
CA GLY A 236 11.29 16.72 -5.43
C GLY A 236 10.52 15.39 -5.41
N GLY A 237 11.22 14.27 -5.23
CA GLY A 237 10.60 12.97 -4.94
C GLY A 237 10.08 12.87 -3.50
N PRO A 238 9.43 11.75 -3.10
CA PRO A 238 8.87 11.58 -1.76
C PRO A 238 9.86 11.82 -0.62
N ALA A 239 11.13 11.39 -0.77
CA ALA A 239 12.17 11.61 0.21
C ALA A 239 12.48 13.11 0.40
N GLY A 240 12.71 13.84 -0.71
CA GLY A 240 13.02 15.27 -0.67
C GLY A 240 11.85 16.11 -0.18
N MET A 241 10.62 15.82 -0.63
CA MET A 241 9.43 16.51 -0.13
C MET A 241 9.28 16.34 1.39
N LYS A 242 9.40 15.10 1.91
CA LYS A 242 9.32 14.86 3.36
C LYS A 242 10.48 15.53 4.12
N ALA A 243 11.69 15.51 3.57
CA ALA A 243 12.85 16.22 4.16
C ALA A 243 12.58 17.72 4.27
N ALA A 244 12.10 18.34 3.19
CA ALA A 244 11.78 19.77 3.17
C ALA A 244 10.69 20.14 4.19
N ILE A 245 9.63 19.34 4.28
CA ILE A 245 8.57 19.49 5.29
C ILE A 245 9.17 19.41 6.69
N THR A 246 9.96 18.36 6.97
CA THR A 246 10.58 18.13 8.28
C THR A 246 11.48 19.29 8.68
N ALA A 247 12.34 19.78 7.77
CA ALA A 247 13.21 20.89 8.03
C ALA A 247 12.44 22.19 8.33
N ALA A 248 11.35 22.46 7.60
CA ALA A 248 10.52 23.64 7.84
C ALA A 248 9.74 23.55 9.17
N GLU A 249 9.17 22.37 9.49
CA GLU A 249 8.48 22.13 10.76
C GLU A 249 9.40 22.29 11.98
N THR A 250 10.71 22.08 11.82
CA THR A 250 11.72 22.31 12.85
C THR A 250 12.21 23.77 12.93
N GLY A 251 11.64 24.68 12.12
CA GLY A 251 11.89 26.13 12.21
C GLY A 251 12.95 26.67 11.28
N ASN A 252 13.36 25.92 10.26
CA ASN A 252 14.35 26.34 9.28
C ASN A 252 13.71 27.00 8.05
N SER A 253 14.48 27.84 7.33
CA SER A 253 14.13 28.38 6.03
C SER A 253 14.51 27.37 4.94
N VAL A 254 13.53 26.86 4.20
CA VAL A 254 13.75 25.72 3.30
C VAL A 254 13.44 26.09 1.86
N THR A 255 14.35 25.73 0.97
CA THR A 255 14.14 25.76 -0.48
C THR A 255 14.34 24.36 -1.04
N LEU A 256 13.40 23.90 -1.88
CA LEU A 256 13.46 22.63 -2.59
C LEU A 256 13.69 22.91 -4.08
N TRP A 257 14.77 22.36 -4.64
CA TRP A 257 15.05 22.40 -6.08
C TRP A 257 14.65 21.06 -6.72
N GLU A 258 13.89 21.14 -7.79
CA GLU A 258 13.49 19.99 -8.62
C GLU A 258 13.79 20.29 -10.09
N ARG A 259 14.54 19.40 -10.73
CA ARG A 259 14.95 19.55 -12.13
C ARG A 259 13.80 19.46 -13.14
N SER A 260 12.76 18.72 -12.80
CA SER A 260 11.57 18.56 -13.66
C SER A 260 10.55 19.69 -13.44
N SER A 261 9.56 19.74 -14.31
CA SER A 261 8.47 20.71 -14.24
C SER A 261 7.39 20.39 -13.20
N ARG A 262 7.56 19.26 -12.44
CA ARG A 262 6.60 18.83 -11.41
C ARG A 262 7.30 17.99 -10.34
N LEU A 263 6.71 17.98 -9.15
CA LEU A 263 7.13 17.12 -8.04
C LEU A 263 6.67 15.67 -8.24
N GLY A 264 7.21 14.75 -7.43
CA GLY A 264 6.78 13.36 -7.33
C GLY A 264 7.82 12.31 -7.68
N GLY A 265 8.84 12.65 -8.51
CA GLY A 265 9.91 11.71 -8.87
C GLY A 265 9.35 10.37 -9.38
N GLN A 266 9.91 9.24 -8.92
CA GLN A 266 9.47 7.90 -9.35
C GLN A 266 8.06 7.51 -8.92
N ALA A 267 7.46 8.18 -7.94
CA ALA A 267 6.05 7.94 -7.59
C ALA A 267 5.09 8.27 -8.75
N LEU A 268 5.51 9.17 -9.66
CA LEU A 268 4.79 9.47 -10.91
C LEU A 268 4.76 8.27 -11.86
N LEU A 269 5.84 7.49 -11.92
CA LEU A 269 5.89 6.26 -12.74
C LEU A 269 5.08 5.15 -12.08
N ALA A 270 5.15 5.04 -10.76
CA ALA A 270 4.40 4.04 -10.00
C ALA A 270 2.89 4.19 -10.17
N GLN A 271 2.34 5.41 -10.16
CA GLN A 271 0.92 5.66 -10.36
C GLN A 271 0.44 5.42 -11.81
N ALA A 272 1.34 5.39 -12.78
CA ALA A 272 1.02 5.13 -14.18
C ALA A 272 0.78 3.64 -14.48
N LEU A 273 1.12 2.75 -13.55
CA LEU A 273 0.86 1.32 -13.68
C LEU A 273 -0.62 1.02 -13.40
N PRO A 274 -1.22 0.03 -14.10
CA PRO A 274 -2.60 -0.40 -13.85
C PRO A 274 -2.85 -0.72 -12.37
N ASN A 275 -4.01 -0.32 -11.86
CA ASN A 275 -4.43 -0.54 -10.48
C ASN A 275 -3.53 0.13 -9.40
N ARG A 276 -2.74 1.14 -9.78
CA ARG A 276 -1.87 1.88 -8.88
C ARG A 276 -2.09 3.40 -8.91
N GLU A 277 -3.16 3.84 -9.52
CA GLU A 277 -3.50 5.27 -9.69
C GLU A 277 -3.57 6.00 -8.34
N GLU A 278 -4.11 5.36 -7.30
CA GLU A 278 -4.18 5.94 -5.94
C GLU A 278 -2.79 6.17 -5.32
N PHE A 279 -1.73 5.54 -5.85
CA PHE A 279 -0.37 5.79 -5.36
C PHE A 279 0.07 7.24 -5.57
N GLY A 280 -0.49 7.92 -6.56
CA GLY A 280 -0.31 9.36 -6.77
C GLY A 280 -0.78 10.22 -5.60
N GLY A 281 -1.65 9.71 -4.74
CA GLY A 281 -2.08 10.39 -3.52
C GLY A 281 -0.94 10.76 -2.56
N ILE A 282 0.17 10.01 -2.57
CA ILE A 282 1.36 10.37 -1.77
C ILE A 282 1.95 11.72 -2.23
N ILE A 283 1.94 11.98 -3.54
CA ILE A 283 2.44 13.23 -4.11
C ILE A 283 1.54 14.38 -3.68
N ASN A 284 0.23 14.24 -3.88
CA ASN A 284 -0.75 15.27 -3.53
C ASN A 284 -0.70 15.62 -2.02
N ASN A 285 -0.58 14.60 -1.17
CA ASN A 285 -0.48 14.80 0.28
C ASN A 285 0.81 15.56 0.65
N LEU A 286 1.96 15.16 0.10
CA LEU A 286 3.25 15.82 0.36
C LEU A 286 3.29 17.24 -0.21
N GLU A 287 2.73 17.50 -1.39
CA GLU A 287 2.61 18.87 -1.94
C GLU A 287 1.74 19.78 -1.05
N GLY A 288 0.64 19.25 -0.52
CA GLY A 288 -0.20 19.94 0.45
C GLY A 288 0.57 20.30 1.72
N GLU A 289 1.36 19.36 2.24
CA GLU A 289 2.20 19.56 3.42
C GLU A 289 3.33 20.58 3.18
N LEU A 290 4.01 20.54 2.02
CA LEU A 290 5.02 21.53 1.61
C LEU A 290 4.45 22.96 1.65
N ARG A 291 3.27 23.15 1.07
CA ARG A 291 2.59 24.45 1.07
C ARG A 291 2.28 24.94 2.48
N ARG A 292 1.74 24.08 3.34
CA ARG A 292 1.42 24.42 4.74
C ARG A 292 2.67 24.71 5.57
N ALA A 293 3.76 24.01 5.29
CA ALA A 293 5.04 24.22 5.97
C ALA A 293 5.78 25.49 5.46
N GLY A 294 5.29 26.14 4.41
CA GLY A 294 5.92 27.35 3.86
C GLY A 294 7.22 27.10 3.13
N VAL A 295 7.42 25.91 2.56
CA VAL A 295 8.61 25.57 1.78
C VAL A 295 8.60 26.29 0.43
N SER A 296 9.71 26.94 0.07
CA SER A 296 9.93 27.51 -1.26
C SER A 296 10.29 26.40 -2.24
N VAL A 297 9.48 26.20 -3.30
CA VAL A 297 9.73 25.18 -4.33
C VAL A 297 10.15 25.83 -5.63
N SER A 298 11.29 25.41 -6.17
CA SER A 298 11.81 25.84 -7.48
C SER A 298 11.81 24.63 -8.42
N LEU A 299 10.89 24.62 -9.36
CA LEU A 299 10.82 23.64 -10.45
C LEU A 299 11.74 24.05 -11.60
N ASN A 300 12.07 23.11 -12.51
CA ASN A 300 13.03 23.30 -13.60
C ASN A 300 14.38 23.85 -13.09
N SER A 301 14.75 23.47 -11.89
CA SER A 301 15.96 23.92 -11.18
C SER A 301 16.84 22.72 -10.86
N GLU A 302 17.78 22.45 -11.75
CA GLU A 302 18.77 21.40 -11.54
C GLU A 302 19.88 21.92 -10.62
N PHE A 303 20.41 21.05 -9.78
CA PHE A 303 21.55 21.38 -8.93
C PHE A 303 22.79 21.63 -9.79
N ASP A 304 23.41 22.78 -9.62
CA ASP A 304 24.73 23.06 -10.07
C ASP A 304 25.56 23.78 -8.98
N GLN A 305 26.89 23.70 -9.07
CA GLN A 305 27.79 24.25 -8.06
C GLN A 305 27.74 25.78 -7.95
N PRO A 306 27.71 26.54 -9.06
CA PRO A 306 27.59 28.00 -9.04
C PRO A 306 26.30 28.44 -8.31
N ASN A 307 25.13 27.91 -8.70
CA ASN A 307 23.85 28.31 -8.10
C ASN A 307 23.78 27.92 -6.61
N CYS A 308 24.32 26.75 -6.22
CA CYS A 308 24.38 26.36 -4.82
C CYS A 308 25.31 27.28 -4.02
N SER A 309 26.45 27.71 -4.58
CA SER A 309 27.37 28.65 -3.94
C SER A 309 26.73 30.04 -3.76
N GLU A 310 26.00 30.51 -4.75
CA GLU A 310 25.23 31.77 -4.69
C GLU A 310 24.10 31.69 -3.64
N PHE A 311 23.35 30.59 -3.65
CA PHE A 311 22.31 30.34 -2.64
C PHE A 311 22.88 30.28 -1.22
N SER A 312 24.10 29.79 -1.06
CA SER A 312 24.85 29.71 0.20
C SER A 312 24.06 29.03 1.33
N PRO A 313 23.70 27.73 1.19
CA PRO A 313 22.97 27.00 2.21
C PRO A 313 23.82 26.69 3.44
N ASP A 314 23.18 26.65 4.62
CA ASP A 314 23.83 26.19 5.86
C ASP A 314 23.86 24.66 5.96
N ALA A 315 22.94 23.97 5.25
CA ALA A 315 22.88 22.52 5.15
C ALA A 315 22.18 22.09 3.85
N VAL A 316 22.55 20.90 3.33
CA VAL A 316 21.97 20.34 2.11
C VAL A 316 21.43 18.93 2.35
N VAL A 317 20.23 18.63 1.82
CA VAL A 317 19.71 17.28 1.74
C VAL A 317 19.67 16.84 0.28
N LEU A 318 20.43 15.80 -0.07
CA LEU A 318 20.45 15.21 -1.41
C LEU A 318 19.41 14.08 -1.49
N ALA A 319 18.34 14.34 -2.21
CA ALA A 319 17.25 13.41 -2.53
C ALA A 319 17.12 13.24 -4.04
N THR A 320 18.25 13.21 -4.74
CA THR A 320 18.39 13.22 -6.21
C THR A 320 17.85 11.96 -6.87
N GLY A 321 17.47 10.97 -6.08
CA GLY A 321 16.84 9.75 -6.56
C GLY A 321 17.82 8.78 -7.20
N SER A 322 17.36 8.06 -8.21
CA SER A 322 18.13 7.07 -8.93
C SER A 322 18.00 7.26 -10.43
N ARG A 323 18.93 6.69 -11.16
CA ARG A 323 18.96 6.66 -12.63
C ARG A 323 18.68 5.26 -13.13
N ARG A 324 18.08 5.17 -14.29
CA ARG A 324 17.86 3.89 -14.98
C ARG A 324 19.19 3.19 -15.27
N TRP A 325 19.17 1.90 -15.19
CA TRP A 325 20.30 1.04 -15.51
C TRP A 325 19.82 -0.15 -16.32
N MET A 326 20.59 -0.59 -17.28
CA MET A 326 20.33 -1.81 -18.06
C MET A 326 21.46 -2.80 -17.78
N PRO A 327 21.14 -4.04 -17.39
CA PRO A 327 22.17 -5.08 -17.24
C PRO A 327 22.82 -5.37 -18.60
N PRO A 328 24.07 -5.84 -18.62
CA PRO A 328 24.66 -6.38 -19.83
C PRO A 328 23.83 -7.60 -20.28
N ILE A 329 23.51 -7.64 -21.56
CA ILE A 329 22.73 -8.72 -22.21
C ILE A 329 23.57 -9.20 -23.39
N GLU A 330 23.91 -10.47 -23.40
CA GLU A 330 24.67 -11.07 -24.51
C GLU A 330 23.81 -11.15 -25.78
N GLY A 331 24.40 -10.83 -26.94
CA GLY A 331 23.70 -10.79 -28.21
C GLY A 331 22.86 -9.52 -28.40
N GLY A 332 21.56 -9.68 -28.62
CA GLY A 332 20.57 -8.58 -28.80
C GLY A 332 20.08 -8.42 -30.23
N GLU A 333 20.63 -9.13 -31.21
CA GLU A 333 20.13 -9.07 -32.57
C GLU A 333 18.81 -9.86 -32.74
N GLY A 334 17.85 -9.30 -33.47
CA GLY A 334 16.56 -9.96 -33.78
C GLY A 334 15.51 -9.95 -32.65
N VAL A 335 15.80 -9.36 -31.46
CA VAL A 335 14.86 -9.13 -30.38
C VAL A 335 14.90 -7.65 -30.01
N GLU A 336 13.76 -6.98 -29.94
CA GLU A 336 13.69 -5.62 -29.42
C GLU A 336 13.85 -5.64 -27.90
N ILE A 337 14.85 -4.93 -27.36
CA ILE A 337 15.13 -4.89 -25.92
C ILE A 337 14.77 -3.50 -25.38
N LEU A 338 13.79 -3.45 -24.46
CA LEU A 338 13.27 -2.23 -23.88
C LEU A 338 13.41 -2.23 -22.35
N HIS A 339 13.70 -1.08 -21.79
CA HIS A 339 13.55 -0.86 -20.36
C HIS A 339 12.06 -0.58 -20.02
N HIS A 340 11.58 -0.97 -18.85
CA HIS A 340 10.18 -0.75 -18.47
C HIS A 340 9.76 0.73 -18.52
N GLU A 341 10.67 1.66 -18.29
CA GLU A 341 10.38 3.10 -18.41
C GLU A 341 10.13 3.54 -19.86
N ASP A 342 10.70 2.84 -20.87
CA ASP A 342 10.44 3.15 -22.27
C ASP A 342 8.97 2.83 -22.62
N ILE A 343 8.42 1.75 -22.05
CA ILE A 343 6.99 1.41 -22.18
C ILE A 343 6.12 2.51 -21.56
N LEU A 344 6.46 2.97 -20.36
CA LEU A 344 5.73 4.06 -19.69
C LEU A 344 5.85 5.39 -20.44
N ALA A 345 6.92 5.57 -21.21
CA ALA A 345 7.12 6.72 -22.09
C ALA A 345 6.40 6.57 -23.46
N GLY A 346 5.73 5.43 -23.70
CA GLY A 346 4.92 5.19 -24.90
C GLY A 346 5.59 4.35 -25.99
N ALA A 347 6.73 3.70 -25.70
CA ALA A 347 7.31 2.73 -26.62
C ALA A 347 6.33 1.56 -26.86
N LYS A 348 6.28 1.10 -28.08
CA LYS A 348 5.42 -0.03 -28.48
C LYS A 348 6.22 -1.32 -28.47
N THR A 349 5.57 -2.42 -28.14
CA THR A 349 6.14 -3.76 -28.21
C THR A 349 5.61 -4.52 -29.42
N GLY A 350 6.28 -5.59 -29.78
CA GLY A 350 5.69 -6.62 -30.66
C GLY A 350 4.60 -7.42 -29.95
N GLN A 351 4.06 -8.41 -30.61
CA GLN A 351 2.92 -9.20 -30.11
C GLN A 351 3.32 -10.16 -28.99
N ARG A 352 4.50 -10.79 -29.07
CA ARG A 352 4.98 -11.78 -28.09
C ARG A 352 6.08 -11.15 -27.24
N VAL A 353 5.74 -10.89 -25.96
CA VAL A 353 6.58 -10.14 -25.05
C VAL A 353 7.06 -11.03 -23.91
N VAL A 354 8.35 -11.02 -23.66
CA VAL A 354 8.94 -11.56 -22.43
C VAL A 354 9.28 -10.38 -21.53
N ILE A 355 8.79 -10.41 -20.29
CA ILE A 355 9.18 -9.45 -19.25
C ILE A 355 10.14 -10.14 -18.30
N TYR A 356 11.33 -9.60 -18.13
CA TYR A 356 12.28 -10.06 -17.12
C TYR A 356 12.16 -9.24 -15.84
N ASP A 357 11.63 -9.88 -14.79
CA ASP A 357 11.46 -9.29 -13.46
C ASP A 357 12.67 -9.62 -12.57
N TRP A 358 13.61 -8.65 -12.47
CA TRP A 358 14.72 -8.77 -11.52
C TRP A 358 14.32 -8.36 -10.10
N ARG A 359 13.38 -7.43 -9.98
CA ARG A 359 13.06 -6.74 -8.71
C ARG A 359 12.06 -7.51 -7.85
N THR A 360 11.19 -8.30 -8.47
CA THR A 360 10.09 -9.03 -7.82
C THR A 360 9.13 -8.11 -7.03
N ASP A 361 8.97 -6.89 -7.52
CA ASP A 361 8.09 -5.86 -6.94
C ASP A 361 6.88 -5.55 -7.84
N TRP A 362 6.23 -4.40 -7.63
CA TRP A 362 5.01 -4.00 -8.38
C TRP A 362 5.24 -3.73 -9.86
N ILE A 363 6.48 -3.41 -10.28
CA ILE A 363 6.73 -2.85 -11.62
C ILE A 363 6.49 -3.90 -12.70
N ALA A 364 7.11 -5.07 -12.58
CA ALA A 364 6.96 -6.13 -13.59
C ALA A 364 5.52 -6.67 -13.68
N ILE A 365 4.83 -6.76 -12.54
CA ILE A 365 3.41 -7.11 -12.47
C ILE A 365 2.58 -6.08 -13.24
N GLY A 366 2.78 -4.79 -12.96
CA GLY A 366 2.06 -3.71 -13.63
C GLY A 366 2.36 -3.66 -15.14
N MET A 367 3.61 -3.92 -15.54
CA MET A 367 3.99 -4.05 -16.96
C MET A 367 3.25 -5.21 -17.63
N ALA A 368 3.20 -6.37 -16.97
CA ALA A 368 2.50 -7.54 -17.49
C ALA A 368 0.99 -7.28 -17.65
N GLU A 369 0.36 -6.64 -16.67
CA GLU A 369 -1.04 -6.21 -16.74
C GLU A 369 -1.25 -5.21 -17.90
N LEU A 370 -0.42 -4.18 -18.01
CA LEU A 370 -0.51 -3.14 -19.03
C LEU A 370 -0.40 -3.72 -20.46
N LEU A 371 0.61 -4.55 -20.69
CA LEU A 371 0.87 -5.12 -22.02
C LEU A 371 -0.16 -6.18 -22.41
N SER A 372 -0.58 -7.04 -21.47
CA SER A 372 -1.66 -8.01 -21.73
C SER A 372 -3.00 -7.33 -22.03
N GLN A 373 -3.35 -6.25 -21.32
CA GLN A 373 -4.55 -5.46 -21.60
C GLN A 373 -4.49 -4.75 -22.96
N SER A 374 -3.28 -4.48 -23.46
CA SER A 374 -3.06 -3.94 -24.80
C SER A 374 -3.08 -5.00 -25.91
N GLY A 375 -3.27 -6.28 -25.54
CA GLY A 375 -3.41 -7.41 -26.46
C GLY A 375 -2.12 -8.16 -26.75
N ALA A 376 -1.02 -7.89 -26.04
CA ALA A 376 0.20 -8.67 -26.18
C ALA A 376 0.09 -10.03 -25.48
N ASP A 377 0.78 -11.04 -26.03
CA ASP A 377 1.01 -12.32 -25.39
C ASP A 377 2.24 -12.23 -24.49
N VAL A 378 2.00 -12.27 -23.18
CA VAL A 378 3.01 -11.92 -22.18
C VAL A 378 3.48 -13.15 -21.39
N ARG A 379 4.79 -13.37 -21.41
CA ARG A 379 5.49 -14.30 -20.53
C ARG A 379 6.33 -13.54 -19.51
N LEU A 380 6.11 -13.79 -18.21
CA LEU A 380 6.80 -13.13 -17.11
C LEU A 380 7.87 -14.04 -16.50
N ALA A 381 9.13 -13.76 -16.78
CA ALA A 381 10.30 -14.46 -16.26
C ALA A 381 10.77 -13.78 -14.96
N VAL A 382 10.62 -14.44 -13.82
CA VAL A 382 10.84 -13.87 -12.49
C VAL A 382 12.14 -14.36 -11.87
N ASN A 383 12.98 -13.49 -11.41
CA ASN A 383 14.22 -13.83 -10.68
C ASN A 383 13.98 -14.38 -9.26
N GLY A 384 12.76 -14.30 -8.75
CA GLY A 384 12.34 -14.86 -7.45
C GLY A 384 11.49 -16.11 -7.57
N VAL A 385 10.88 -16.51 -6.46
CA VAL A 385 10.00 -17.69 -6.36
C VAL A 385 8.60 -17.47 -6.95
N CYS A 386 8.15 -16.23 -7.06
CA CYS A 386 6.88 -15.86 -7.70
C CYS A 386 6.88 -14.37 -8.05
N PRO A 387 5.98 -13.90 -8.93
CA PRO A 387 5.76 -12.48 -9.17
C PRO A 387 5.40 -11.75 -7.87
N GLY A 388 6.01 -10.59 -7.64
CA GLY A 388 5.71 -9.79 -6.46
C GLY A 388 6.16 -10.42 -5.13
N PHE A 389 7.20 -11.27 -5.12
CA PHE A 389 7.72 -11.88 -3.90
C PHE A 389 8.12 -10.85 -2.84
N ALA A 390 8.56 -9.67 -3.24
CA ALA A 390 8.97 -8.59 -2.36
C ALA A 390 7.80 -7.71 -1.86
N ILE A 391 6.55 -7.99 -2.25
CA ILE A 391 5.38 -7.21 -1.84
C ILE A 391 4.47 -7.98 -0.86
N GLN A 392 3.60 -7.25 -0.16
CA GLN A 392 2.72 -7.79 0.88
C GLN A 392 1.77 -8.85 0.31
N ASN A 393 1.50 -9.90 1.09
CA ASN A 393 0.75 -11.06 0.64
C ASN A 393 -0.61 -10.70 0.01
N TYR A 394 -1.41 -9.84 0.65
CA TYR A 394 -2.74 -9.49 0.12
C TYR A 394 -2.68 -8.73 -1.21
N VAL A 395 -1.65 -7.91 -1.42
CA VAL A 395 -1.43 -7.21 -2.69
C VAL A 395 -0.90 -8.17 -3.74
N ARG A 396 0.10 -9.00 -3.38
CA ARG A 396 0.71 -10.00 -4.26
C ARG A 396 -0.32 -11.01 -4.75
N ASP A 397 -1.09 -11.61 -3.84
CA ASP A 397 -2.03 -12.67 -4.16
C ASP A 397 -3.16 -12.15 -5.07
N ALA A 398 -3.65 -10.92 -4.81
CA ALA A 398 -4.57 -10.23 -5.71
C ALA A 398 -3.98 -9.99 -7.10
N ALA A 399 -2.70 -9.61 -7.18
CA ALA A 399 -2.01 -9.38 -8.44
C ALA A 399 -1.81 -10.68 -9.22
N ILE A 400 -1.34 -11.76 -8.57
CA ILE A 400 -1.20 -13.09 -9.19
C ILE A 400 -2.53 -13.57 -9.76
N ALA A 401 -3.64 -13.37 -9.04
CA ALA A 401 -4.97 -13.73 -9.55
C ALA A 401 -5.35 -12.94 -10.81
N ARG A 402 -4.97 -11.66 -10.90
CA ARG A 402 -5.21 -10.86 -12.12
C ARG A 402 -4.34 -11.32 -13.29
N LEU A 403 -3.05 -11.57 -13.06
CA LEU A 403 -2.15 -12.11 -14.08
C LEU A 403 -2.68 -13.44 -14.65
N TYR A 404 -3.14 -14.33 -13.77
CA TYR A 404 -3.76 -15.59 -14.18
C TYR A 404 -4.99 -15.39 -15.08
N ARG A 405 -5.90 -14.46 -14.71
CA ARG A 405 -7.09 -14.17 -15.54
C ARG A 405 -6.75 -13.52 -16.88
N LEU A 406 -5.62 -12.82 -16.97
CA LEU A 406 -5.12 -12.22 -18.20
C LEU A 406 -4.34 -13.22 -19.09
N GLY A 407 -4.14 -14.45 -18.60
CA GLY A 407 -3.41 -15.47 -19.34
C GLY A 407 -1.89 -15.30 -19.35
N VAL A 408 -1.34 -14.48 -18.44
CA VAL A 408 0.10 -14.26 -18.33
C VAL A 408 0.78 -15.54 -17.81
N GLU A 409 1.67 -16.10 -18.62
CA GLU A 409 2.51 -17.22 -18.23
C GLU A 409 3.64 -16.74 -17.32
N THR A 410 3.85 -17.39 -16.17
CA THR A 410 4.91 -17.03 -15.21
C THR A 410 5.91 -18.15 -15.03
N THR A 411 7.21 -17.82 -15.09
CA THR A 411 8.31 -18.75 -14.84
C THR A 411 9.22 -18.19 -13.75
N ALA A 412 9.38 -18.95 -12.67
CA ALA A 412 10.17 -18.56 -11.51
C ALA A 412 11.66 -18.93 -11.66
N PHE A 413 12.51 -18.36 -10.80
CA PHE A 413 13.96 -18.64 -10.71
C PHE A 413 14.74 -18.29 -11.97
N MET A 414 14.33 -17.31 -12.75
CA MET A 414 14.95 -16.92 -14.00
C MET A 414 16.00 -15.82 -13.80
N ARG A 415 17.22 -16.03 -14.29
CA ARG A 415 18.24 -15.01 -14.45
C ARG A 415 18.54 -14.83 -15.93
N LEU A 416 18.34 -13.63 -16.45
CA LEU A 416 18.58 -13.28 -17.84
C LEU A 416 20.08 -13.47 -18.17
N TYR A 417 20.35 -14.10 -19.30
CA TYR A 417 21.68 -14.29 -19.87
C TYR A 417 21.85 -13.49 -21.15
N GLY A 418 20.98 -13.67 -22.12
CA GLY A 418 21.10 -13.00 -23.43
C GLY A 418 19.84 -13.13 -24.27
N ALA A 419 19.89 -12.54 -25.47
CA ALA A 419 18.81 -12.63 -26.46
C ALA A 419 19.40 -12.61 -27.86
N GLU A 420 18.89 -13.44 -28.77
CA GLU A 420 19.31 -13.50 -30.16
C GLU A 420 18.25 -14.22 -31.03
N ASP A 421 18.07 -13.79 -32.26
CA ASP A 421 17.19 -14.43 -33.25
C ASP A 421 15.80 -14.80 -32.72
N ARG A 422 15.08 -13.84 -32.11
CA ARG A 422 13.76 -14.00 -31.49
C ARG A 422 13.72 -15.02 -30.34
N THR A 423 14.85 -15.22 -29.67
CA THR A 423 15.01 -16.16 -28.58
C THR A 423 15.63 -15.42 -27.38
N VAL A 424 15.09 -15.65 -26.18
CA VAL A 424 15.64 -15.12 -24.94
C VAL A 424 16.16 -16.27 -24.08
N TYR A 425 17.38 -16.13 -23.62
CA TYR A 425 18.10 -17.14 -22.86
C TYR A 425 18.17 -16.78 -21.38
N PHE A 426 17.80 -17.72 -20.54
CA PHE A 426 17.86 -17.61 -19.09
C PHE A 426 18.69 -18.75 -18.49
N VAL A 427 19.10 -18.57 -17.25
CA VAL A 427 19.59 -19.63 -16.36
C VAL A 427 18.60 -19.78 -15.23
N HIS A 428 18.11 -20.99 -15.00
CA HIS A 428 17.31 -21.32 -13.82
C HIS A 428 18.20 -21.27 -12.58
N THR A 429 18.01 -20.29 -11.69
CA THR A 429 18.97 -19.96 -10.60
C THR A 429 19.14 -21.06 -9.57
N ALA A 430 18.14 -21.92 -9.36
CA ALA A 430 18.24 -23.06 -8.43
C ALA A 430 18.83 -24.30 -9.08
N ALA A 431 18.43 -24.64 -10.33
CA ALA A 431 18.92 -25.82 -11.03
C ALA A 431 20.25 -25.60 -11.73
N GLN A 432 20.63 -24.34 -12.02
CA GLN A 432 21.79 -23.95 -12.84
C GLN A 432 21.75 -24.51 -14.27
N GLU A 433 20.54 -24.68 -14.79
CA GLU A 433 20.28 -25.17 -16.13
C GLU A 433 19.81 -24.04 -17.05
N PRO A 434 20.10 -24.11 -18.37
CA PRO A 434 19.60 -23.14 -19.33
C PRO A 434 18.09 -23.29 -19.51
N VAL A 435 17.40 -22.15 -19.67
CA VAL A 435 16.00 -22.07 -20.06
C VAL A 435 15.92 -21.16 -21.29
N VAL A 436 15.24 -21.63 -22.31
CA VAL A 436 15.14 -20.95 -23.60
C VAL A 436 13.69 -20.61 -23.90
N LEU A 437 13.42 -19.34 -24.16
CA LEU A 437 12.11 -18.86 -24.58
C LEU A 437 12.21 -18.39 -26.03
N GLU A 438 11.62 -19.18 -26.93
CA GLU A 438 11.59 -18.92 -28.37
C GLU A 438 10.41 -18.03 -28.77
N ASP A 439 10.44 -17.56 -30.00
CA ASP A 439 9.38 -16.74 -30.58
C ASP A 439 9.08 -15.44 -29.86
N VAL A 440 10.10 -14.71 -29.43
CA VAL A 440 10.01 -13.43 -28.74
C VAL A 440 10.17 -12.27 -29.72
N ASP A 441 9.23 -11.33 -29.69
CA ASP A 441 9.32 -10.07 -30.43
C ASP A 441 10.01 -8.99 -29.63
N THR A 442 9.68 -8.88 -28.34
CA THR A 442 10.23 -7.87 -27.44
C THR A 442 10.59 -8.45 -26.07
N LEU A 443 11.78 -8.12 -25.57
CA LEU A 443 12.21 -8.34 -24.19
C LEU A 443 12.10 -7.03 -23.41
N VAL A 444 11.21 -6.98 -22.42
CA VAL A 444 11.11 -5.86 -21.47
C VAL A 444 11.87 -6.20 -20.21
N VAL A 445 12.88 -5.38 -19.88
CA VAL A 445 13.71 -5.60 -18.69
C VAL A 445 13.26 -4.69 -17.56
N VAL A 446 13.07 -5.26 -16.37
CA VAL A 446 12.72 -4.53 -15.13
C VAL A 446 13.86 -4.69 -14.13
N PRO A 447 14.97 -3.94 -14.30
CA PRO A 447 16.13 -4.06 -13.44
C PRO A 447 16.03 -3.13 -12.23
N PRO A 448 16.92 -3.27 -11.22
CA PRO A 448 17.10 -2.25 -10.19
C PRO A 448 17.72 -0.98 -10.80
N ASN A 449 17.35 0.17 -10.24
CA ASN A 449 17.98 1.44 -10.59
C ASN A 449 19.31 1.63 -9.85
N GLN A 450 20.13 2.59 -10.31
CA GLN A 450 21.36 2.97 -9.66
C GLN A 450 21.22 4.32 -8.94
N PRO A 451 21.80 4.50 -7.72
CA PRO A 451 21.79 5.76 -7.02
C PRO A 451 22.35 6.92 -7.87
N GLU A 452 21.72 8.10 -7.77
CA GLU A 452 22.21 9.32 -8.39
C GLU A 452 22.80 10.24 -7.31
N VAL A 453 24.14 10.26 -7.22
CA VAL A 453 24.88 10.95 -6.15
C VAL A 453 25.82 12.05 -6.68
N GLY A 454 25.66 12.47 -7.94
CA GLY A 454 26.58 13.42 -8.61
C GLY A 454 27.01 14.64 -7.80
N PRO A 455 26.12 15.33 -7.04
CA PRO A 455 26.50 16.47 -6.21
C PRO A 455 27.36 16.15 -4.98
N ALA A 456 27.41 14.89 -4.52
CA ALA A 456 27.99 14.53 -3.22
C ALA A 456 29.50 14.83 -3.09
N ASP A 457 30.28 14.57 -4.14
CA ASP A 457 31.74 14.80 -4.11
C ASP A 457 32.07 16.28 -3.94
N TRP A 458 31.32 17.14 -4.62
CA TRP A 458 31.48 18.57 -4.47
C TRP A 458 31.08 19.06 -3.08
N LEU A 459 29.93 18.60 -2.55
CA LEU A 459 29.48 18.94 -1.21
C LEU A 459 30.46 18.50 -0.13
N LYS A 460 31.08 17.33 -0.29
CA LYS A 460 32.13 16.85 0.59
C LYS A 460 33.33 17.81 0.59
N SER A 461 33.71 18.36 -0.57
CA SER A 461 34.84 19.29 -0.69
C SER A 461 34.50 20.73 -0.25
N SER A 462 33.22 21.13 -0.32
CA SER A 462 32.76 22.48 0.07
C SER A 462 32.71 22.69 1.58
N GLY A 463 32.69 21.62 2.39
CA GLY A 463 32.53 21.69 3.83
C GLY A 463 31.09 21.96 4.30
N ILE A 464 30.12 22.06 3.39
CA ILE A 464 28.70 22.23 3.74
C ILE A 464 28.16 20.91 4.32
N PRO A 465 27.56 20.91 5.52
CA PRO A 465 26.92 19.73 6.09
C PRO A 465 25.83 19.19 5.16
N TYR A 466 25.82 17.88 4.89
CA TYR A 466 24.81 17.28 4.04
C TYR A 466 24.43 15.86 4.45
N ARG A 467 23.25 15.40 3.96
CA ARG A 467 22.81 14.00 4.02
C ARG A 467 22.30 13.55 2.66
N ILE A 468 22.54 12.28 2.33
CA ILE A 468 21.98 11.61 1.16
C ILE A 468 20.83 10.73 1.64
N ILE A 469 19.67 10.81 0.97
CA ILE A 469 18.44 10.09 1.37
C ILE A 469 17.70 9.50 0.17
N GLY A 470 16.79 8.59 0.45
CA GLY A 470 15.95 7.93 -0.55
C GLY A 470 16.78 7.12 -1.54
N ASP A 471 16.34 7.07 -2.78
CA ASP A 471 17.00 6.28 -3.82
C ASP A 471 18.41 6.78 -4.17
N ALA A 472 18.76 8.00 -3.83
CA ALA A 472 20.13 8.49 -3.93
C ALA A 472 21.07 7.81 -2.93
N LEU A 473 20.56 7.36 -1.78
CA LEU A 473 21.30 6.52 -0.84
C LEU A 473 21.29 5.06 -1.28
N ALA A 474 20.09 4.52 -1.52
CA ALA A 474 19.88 3.16 -2.02
C ALA A 474 18.45 3.04 -2.60
N PRO A 475 18.29 2.65 -3.87
CA PRO A 475 16.97 2.45 -4.46
C PRO A 475 16.16 1.38 -3.72
N ARG A 476 15.02 1.78 -3.14
CA ARG A 476 14.10 0.94 -2.35
C ARG A 476 12.66 1.36 -2.59
N THR A 477 11.84 1.39 -1.55
CA THR A 477 10.42 1.76 -1.67
C THR A 477 10.16 3.20 -1.19
N ALA A 478 8.94 3.68 -1.42
CA ALA A 478 8.54 5.00 -0.92
C ALA A 478 8.51 5.05 0.62
N GLU A 479 8.45 3.91 1.29
CA GLU A 479 8.50 3.84 2.75
C GLU A 479 9.83 4.33 3.29
N GLU A 480 10.95 3.74 2.82
CA GLU A 480 12.27 4.16 3.24
C GLU A 480 12.55 5.60 2.81
N ALA A 481 12.12 5.98 1.61
CA ALA A 481 12.29 7.32 1.10
C ALA A 481 11.67 8.38 2.03
N VAL A 482 10.42 8.18 2.47
CA VAL A 482 9.72 9.11 3.37
C VAL A 482 10.28 9.02 4.80
N TYR A 483 10.62 7.82 5.27
CA TYR A 483 11.21 7.65 6.60
C TYR A 483 12.58 8.31 6.73
N GLU A 484 13.43 8.18 5.71
CA GLU A 484 14.74 8.85 5.67
C GLU A 484 14.59 10.36 5.53
N GLY A 485 13.58 10.83 4.77
CA GLY A 485 13.23 12.24 4.71
C GLY A 485 12.92 12.85 6.10
N LEU A 486 12.33 12.06 6.99
CA LEU A 486 12.12 12.46 8.37
C LEU A 486 13.42 12.36 9.20
N THR A 487 14.01 11.17 9.27
CA THR A 487 15.05 10.85 10.25
C THR A 487 16.38 11.51 9.96
N ALA A 488 16.88 11.40 8.72
CA ALA A 488 18.16 11.97 8.35
C ALA A 488 18.15 13.52 8.36
N THR A 489 16.97 14.12 8.10
CA THR A 489 16.83 15.57 8.20
C THR A 489 16.86 16.04 9.65
N LEU A 490 16.19 15.34 10.56
CA LEU A 490 16.30 15.63 11.99
C LEU A 490 17.76 15.50 12.46
N GLU A 491 18.45 14.43 12.12
CA GLU A 491 19.85 14.20 12.50
C GLU A 491 20.81 15.26 11.92
N LEU A 492 20.51 15.85 10.75
CA LEU A 492 21.33 16.89 10.14
C LEU A 492 21.17 18.24 10.84
N LEU A 493 19.96 18.53 11.35
CA LEU A 493 19.55 19.86 11.80
C LEU A 493 19.50 20.01 13.34
N THR A 494 19.53 18.92 14.07
CA THR A 494 19.64 18.88 15.54
C THR A 494 21.05 18.56 15.98
#